data_b8e0435792148da59d5cebbe6ee7df24
#
_entry.id   b8e0435792148da59d5cebbe6ee7df24
#
_cell.length_a   1.000
_cell.length_b   1.000
_cell.length_c   1.000
_cell.angle_alpha   90.00
_cell.angle_beta   90.00
_cell.angle_gamma   90.00
#
_symmetry.space_group_name_H-M   'P 1'
#
loop_
_entity.id
_entity.type
_entity.pdbx_description
1 polymer ?
#
loop_
_entity_poly.entity_id
_entity_poly.type
_entity_poly.pdbx_seq_one_letter_code
_entity_poly.pdbx_strand_id
1 'polypeptide(L)'
;MTYPDPAVIAAVAAAFIPLRVDFRDPHFRELNVVWLPTVIVRDHRGNEHYRNVNAAPPPDFLDVLALGEAHARLKEGRAVAHARAEKVLADALDRRDDGPLHPELLYWHAIAGYFRGDHDGEFRDRVWGELMRRYPDSIWAHRVPEFLAQVGSSSPKRPGSGT
;
A
#
# COMPACT_ATOMS: atom_id res chain seq x y z
N MET A 1 12.19 7.41 -18.08
CA MET A 1 11.66 6.09 -18.47
C MET A 1 11.65 5.19 -17.24
N THR A 2 10.54 4.54 -16.94
CA THR A 2 10.36 3.76 -15.70
C THR A 2 11.04 2.40 -15.74
N TYR A 3 10.87 1.64 -16.80
CA TYR A 3 11.35 0.26 -16.89
C TYR A 3 12.87 0.05 -16.96
N PRO A 4 13.68 0.99 -17.49
CA PRO A 4 15.14 0.85 -17.42
C PRO A 4 15.75 1.41 -16.13
N ASP A 5 14.96 1.88 -15.17
CA ASP A 5 15.45 2.37 -13.88
C ASP A 5 16.04 1.21 -13.06
N PRO A 6 17.30 1.32 -12.57
CA PRO A 6 17.96 0.25 -11.83
C PRO A 6 17.22 -0.22 -10.58
N ALA A 7 16.58 0.70 -9.84
CA ALA A 7 15.83 0.37 -8.65
C ALA A 7 14.55 -0.42 -8.98
N VAL A 8 13.87 -0.05 -10.07
CA VAL A 8 12.70 -0.77 -10.58
C VAL A 8 13.11 -2.18 -11.04
N ILE A 9 14.20 -2.30 -11.79
CA ILE A 9 14.71 -3.61 -12.24
C ILE A 9 15.02 -4.50 -11.04
N ALA A 10 15.70 -3.96 -10.03
CA ALA A 10 16.04 -4.71 -8.82
C ALA A 10 14.79 -5.15 -8.04
N ALA A 11 13.80 -4.27 -7.87
CA ALA A 11 12.56 -4.59 -7.18
C ALA A 11 11.75 -5.67 -7.91
N VAL A 12 11.62 -5.56 -9.23
CA VAL A 12 10.95 -6.57 -10.05
C VAL A 12 11.66 -7.92 -9.96
N ALA A 13 12.98 -7.93 -10.12
CA ALA A 13 13.77 -9.17 -10.07
C ALA A 13 13.73 -9.88 -8.71
N ALA A 14 13.58 -9.11 -7.62
CA ALA A 14 13.54 -9.65 -6.27
C ALA A 14 12.22 -10.34 -5.90
N ALA A 15 11.09 -9.85 -6.42
CA ALA A 15 9.77 -10.23 -5.90
C ALA A 15 8.76 -10.68 -6.98
N PHE A 16 9.03 -10.44 -8.26
CA PHE A 16 8.06 -10.66 -9.33
C PHE A 16 8.62 -11.45 -10.50
N ILE A 17 7.74 -12.10 -11.24
CA ILE A 17 7.98 -12.63 -12.57
C ILE A 17 7.35 -11.67 -13.57
N PRO A 18 8.14 -10.84 -14.29
CA PRO A 18 7.58 -9.86 -15.22
C PRO A 18 7.04 -10.55 -16.46
N LEU A 19 5.84 -10.19 -16.86
CA LEU A 19 5.21 -10.60 -18.11
C LEU A 19 4.77 -9.35 -18.87
N ARG A 20 5.22 -9.22 -20.11
CA ARG A 20 4.74 -8.19 -21.03
C ARG A 20 3.68 -8.78 -21.95
N VAL A 21 2.49 -8.22 -21.92
CA VAL A 21 1.38 -8.58 -22.82
C VAL A 21 1.15 -7.43 -23.80
N ASP A 22 1.22 -7.70 -25.09
CA ASP A 22 0.91 -6.74 -26.14
C ASP A 22 -0.61 -6.72 -26.38
N PHE A 23 -1.16 -5.57 -26.81
CA PHE A 23 -2.59 -5.44 -27.10
C PHE A 23 -3.08 -6.36 -28.25
N ARG A 24 -2.16 -6.93 -29.04
CA ARG A 24 -2.43 -7.93 -30.09
C ARG A 24 -2.45 -9.35 -29.56
N ASP A 25 -2.00 -9.57 -28.32
CA ASP A 25 -2.03 -10.89 -27.71
C ASP A 25 -3.48 -11.31 -27.46
N PRO A 26 -3.87 -12.56 -27.83
CA PRO A 26 -5.21 -13.06 -27.55
C PRO A 26 -5.62 -12.96 -26.08
N HIS A 27 -4.69 -13.12 -25.14
CA HIS A 27 -4.95 -13.03 -23.71
C HIS A 27 -5.17 -11.59 -23.21
N PHE A 28 -4.84 -10.58 -24.02
CA PHE A 28 -5.04 -9.18 -23.64
C PHE A 28 -6.50 -8.88 -23.27
N ARG A 29 -7.46 -9.48 -23.99
CA ARG A 29 -8.90 -9.28 -23.74
C ARG A 29 -9.34 -9.78 -22.37
N GLU A 30 -8.69 -10.84 -21.86
CA GLU A 30 -8.99 -11.44 -20.56
C GLU A 30 -8.51 -10.55 -19.40
N LEU A 31 -7.59 -9.63 -19.68
CA LEU A 31 -7.04 -8.73 -18.67
C LEU A 31 -7.93 -7.51 -18.39
N ASN A 32 -9.01 -7.31 -19.11
CA ASN A 32 -9.92 -6.16 -18.97
C ASN A 32 -9.18 -4.81 -18.91
N VAL A 33 -8.18 -4.64 -19.80
CA VAL A 33 -7.38 -3.41 -19.88
C VAL A 33 -8.13 -2.39 -20.74
N VAL A 34 -8.44 -1.23 -20.17
CA VAL A 34 -9.13 -0.13 -20.84
C VAL A 34 -8.21 0.99 -21.31
N TRP A 35 -6.99 1.05 -20.77
CA TRP A 35 -6.00 2.08 -21.09
C TRP A 35 -4.58 1.54 -20.97
N LEU A 36 -3.63 2.10 -21.70
CA LEU A 36 -2.22 1.70 -21.69
C LEU A 36 -1.32 2.86 -21.28
N PRO A 37 -0.22 2.56 -20.57
CA PRO A 37 0.14 1.28 -19.99
C PRO A 37 -0.72 0.94 -18.77
N THR A 38 -0.97 -0.33 -18.52
CA THR A 38 -1.57 -0.84 -17.29
C THR A 38 -0.65 -1.88 -16.68
N VAL A 39 -0.38 -1.76 -15.39
CA VAL A 39 0.37 -2.72 -14.59
C VAL A 39 -0.61 -3.51 -13.73
N ILE A 40 -0.53 -4.82 -13.80
CA ILE A 40 -1.38 -5.73 -13.03
C ILE A 40 -0.49 -6.66 -12.22
N VAL A 41 -0.69 -6.70 -10.91
CA VAL A 41 -0.04 -7.65 -10.02
C VAL A 41 -0.99 -8.82 -9.77
N ARG A 42 -0.53 -10.04 -10.10
CA ARG A 42 -1.30 -11.28 -9.95
C ARG A 42 -0.49 -12.31 -9.15
N ASP A 43 -1.20 -13.19 -8.46
CA ASP A 43 -0.56 -14.35 -7.82
C ASP A 43 -0.32 -15.50 -8.83
N HIS A 44 0.30 -16.58 -8.34
CA HIS A 44 0.59 -17.79 -9.14
C HIS A 44 -0.67 -18.53 -9.62
N ARG A 45 -1.83 -18.19 -9.10
CA ARG A 45 -3.14 -18.74 -9.52
C ARG A 45 -3.83 -17.83 -10.53
N GLY A 46 -3.24 -16.68 -10.84
CA GLY A 46 -3.79 -15.68 -11.74
C GLY A 46 -4.77 -14.70 -11.10
N ASN A 47 -4.98 -14.74 -9.78
CA ASN A 47 -5.83 -13.75 -9.12
C ASN A 47 -5.17 -12.39 -9.13
N GLU A 48 -5.91 -11.36 -9.51
CA GLU A 48 -5.46 -9.97 -9.48
C GLU A 48 -5.50 -9.42 -8.04
N HIS A 49 -4.42 -8.78 -7.63
CA HIS A 49 -4.29 -8.17 -6.31
C HIS A 49 -4.16 -6.66 -6.38
N TYR A 50 -3.58 -6.13 -7.44
CA TYR A 50 -3.43 -4.69 -7.63
C TYR A 50 -3.40 -4.32 -9.10
N ARG A 51 -3.91 -3.13 -9.42
CA ARG A 51 -3.92 -2.58 -10.78
C ARG A 51 -3.59 -1.10 -10.74
N ASN A 52 -2.59 -0.71 -11.52
CA ASN A 52 -2.31 0.70 -11.80
C ASN A 52 -2.54 0.98 -13.29
N VAL A 53 -3.37 1.95 -13.56
CA VAL A 53 -3.65 2.45 -14.92
C VAL A 53 -2.85 3.73 -15.14
N ASN A 54 -2.23 3.87 -16.28
CA ASN A 54 -1.27 4.90 -16.67
C ASN A 54 0.18 4.63 -16.28
N ALA A 55 1.07 5.39 -16.93
CA ALA A 55 2.49 5.40 -16.60
C ALA A 55 2.71 6.00 -15.21
N ALA A 56 3.63 5.41 -14.47
CA ALA A 56 4.10 5.93 -13.19
C ALA A 56 5.60 6.24 -13.31
N PRO A 57 6.10 7.37 -12.77
CA PRO A 57 7.54 7.59 -12.62
C PRO A 57 8.17 6.50 -11.73
N PRO A 58 9.50 6.28 -11.81
CA PRO A 58 10.14 5.19 -11.07
C PRO A 58 9.80 5.12 -9.58
N PRO A 59 9.79 6.23 -8.80
CA PRO A 59 9.42 6.17 -7.39
C PRO A 59 7.98 5.71 -7.16
N ASP A 60 7.03 6.22 -7.94
CA ASP A 60 5.62 5.83 -7.84
C ASP A 60 5.41 4.39 -8.31
N PHE A 61 6.18 3.94 -9.30
CA PHE A 61 6.12 2.57 -9.76
C PHE A 61 6.60 1.57 -8.69
N LEU A 62 7.62 1.93 -7.91
CA LEU A 62 8.05 1.14 -6.75
C LEU A 62 6.95 1.04 -5.69
N ASP A 63 6.15 2.09 -5.50
CA ASP A 63 5.00 2.08 -4.58
C ASP A 63 3.87 1.19 -5.12
N VAL A 64 3.62 1.21 -6.44
CA VAL A 64 2.67 0.28 -7.10
C VAL A 64 3.08 -1.17 -6.86
N LEU A 65 4.37 -1.50 -7.00
CA LEU A 65 4.88 -2.85 -6.74
C LEU A 65 4.71 -3.24 -5.27
N ALA A 66 5.03 -2.34 -4.34
CA ALA A 66 4.89 -2.57 -2.91
C ALA A 66 3.42 -2.82 -2.51
N LEU A 67 2.48 -2.01 -3.02
CA LEU A 67 1.04 -2.21 -2.81
C LEU A 67 0.58 -3.55 -3.37
N GLY A 68 1.00 -3.88 -4.58
CA GLY A 68 0.64 -5.15 -5.21
C GLY A 68 1.14 -6.37 -4.43
N GLU A 69 2.39 -6.35 -3.97
CA GLU A 69 2.94 -7.42 -3.12
C GLU A 69 2.22 -7.50 -1.78
N ALA A 70 2.00 -6.36 -1.13
CA ALA A 70 1.33 -6.32 0.18
C ALA A 70 -0.10 -6.88 0.09
N HIS A 71 -0.88 -6.50 -0.93
CA HIS A 71 -2.23 -7.03 -1.14
C HIS A 71 -2.24 -8.54 -1.35
N ALA A 72 -1.31 -9.06 -2.16
CA ALA A 72 -1.17 -10.50 -2.35
C ALA A 72 -0.87 -11.23 -1.02
N ARG A 73 0.03 -10.68 -0.20
CA ARG A 73 0.37 -11.23 1.13
C ARG A 73 -0.77 -11.15 2.12
N LEU A 74 -1.49 -10.03 2.18
CA LEU A 74 -2.66 -9.88 3.04
C LEU A 74 -3.75 -10.90 2.70
N LYS A 75 -3.94 -11.19 1.42
CA LYS A 75 -4.91 -12.19 0.95
C LYS A 75 -4.56 -13.63 1.35
N GLU A 76 -3.28 -13.93 1.62
CA GLU A 76 -2.87 -15.25 2.11
C GLU A 76 -3.45 -15.59 3.50
N GLY A 77 -3.81 -14.60 4.32
CA GLY A 77 -4.47 -14.78 5.62
C GLY A 77 -3.59 -15.41 6.71
N ARG A 78 -2.27 -15.45 6.55
CA ARG A 78 -1.32 -16.04 7.50
C ARG A 78 -0.49 -14.96 8.19
N ALA A 79 -0.23 -15.09 9.50
CA ALA A 79 0.54 -14.11 10.27
C ALA A 79 1.91 -13.78 9.65
N VAL A 80 2.63 -14.79 9.14
CA VAL A 80 3.92 -14.59 8.46
C VAL A 80 3.76 -13.77 7.17
N ALA A 81 2.68 -13.98 6.42
CA ALA A 81 2.41 -13.21 5.21
C ALA A 81 2.01 -11.77 5.56
N HIS A 82 1.23 -11.57 6.62
CA HIS A 82 0.88 -10.24 7.13
C HIS A 82 2.12 -9.46 7.60
N ALA A 83 3.07 -10.13 8.31
CA ALA A 83 4.33 -9.51 8.71
C ALA A 83 5.18 -9.09 7.50
N ARG A 84 5.18 -9.88 6.42
CA ARG A 84 5.86 -9.51 5.17
C ARG A 84 5.16 -8.34 4.48
N ALA A 85 3.84 -8.32 4.45
CA ALA A 85 3.07 -7.20 3.89
C ALA A 85 3.38 -5.89 4.65
N GLU A 86 3.37 -5.96 5.98
CA GLU A 86 3.71 -4.80 6.82
C GLU A 86 5.10 -4.29 6.52
N LYS A 87 6.10 -5.19 6.47
CA LYS A 87 7.49 -4.80 6.16
C LYS A 87 7.61 -4.16 4.77
N VAL A 88 7.00 -4.72 3.74
CA VAL A 88 7.06 -4.16 2.37
C VAL A 88 6.47 -2.75 2.34
N LEU A 89 5.37 -2.51 3.06
CA LEU A 89 4.74 -1.20 3.13
C LEU A 89 5.57 -0.21 3.96
N ALA A 90 6.17 -0.64 5.08
CA ALA A 90 7.10 0.16 5.85
C ALA A 90 8.31 0.59 5.01
N ASP A 91 8.96 -0.37 4.34
CA ASP A 91 10.10 -0.10 3.46
C ASP A 91 9.71 0.87 2.30
N ALA A 92 8.46 0.83 1.84
CA ALA A 92 7.96 1.77 0.83
C ALA A 92 7.80 3.18 1.40
N LEU A 93 7.25 3.31 2.60
CA LEU A 93 7.09 4.59 3.30
C LEU A 93 8.43 5.21 3.66
N ASP A 94 9.43 4.39 4.03
CA ASP A 94 10.78 4.86 4.38
C ASP A 94 11.60 5.35 3.17
N ARG A 95 11.24 4.97 1.94
CA ARG A 95 11.97 5.41 0.73
C ARG A 95 11.85 6.91 0.45
N ARG A 96 10.74 7.51 0.82
CA ARG A 96 10.48 8.94 0.66
C ARG A 96 9.34 9.39 1.58
N ASP A 97 9.32 10.67 1.91
CA ASP A 97 8.35 11.24 2.86
C ASP A 97 6.98 11.55 2.25
N ASP A 98 6.87 11.59 0.92
CA ASP A 98 5.63 11.94 0.21
C ASP A 98 5.49 11.23 -1.13
N GLY A 99 4.30 11.30 -1.70
CA GLY A 99 3.99 10.76 -3.01
C GLY A 99 2.48 10.53 -3.19
N PRO A 100 2.02 10.39 -4.44
CA PRO A 100 0.60 10.25 -4.72
C PRO A 100 -0.03 8.98 -4.10
N LEU A 101 0.77 7.93 -3.88
CA LEU A 101 0.32 6.67 -3.27
C LEU A 101 0.59 6.60 -1.76
N HIS A 102 1.21 7.62 -1.16
CA HIS A 102 1.52 7.64 0.29
C HIS A 102 0.29 7.46 1.19
N PRO A 103 -0.85 8.13 0.93
CA PRO A 103 -2.06 7.88 1.72
C PRO A 103 -2.53 6.43 1.65
N GLU A 104 -2.43 5.79 0.49
CA GLU A 104 -2.77 4.38 0.30
C GLU A 104 -1.79 3.46 1.04
N LEU A 105 -0.49 3.73 0.94
CA LEU A 105 0.54 2.99 1.66
C LEU A 105 0.31 3.03 3.17
N LEU A 106 0.04 4.20 3.74
CA LEU A 106 -0.27 4.35 5.18
C LEU A 106 -1.53 3.58 5.56
N TYR A 107 -2.58 3.65 4.75
CA TYR A 107 -3.83 2.94 5.02
C TYR A 107 -3.60 1.43 5.13
N TRP A 108 -2.93 0.84 4.15
CA TRP A 108 -2.66 -0.59 4.11
C TRP A 108 -1.57 -1.03 5.10
N HIS A 109 -0.61 -0.15 5.41
CA HIS A 109 0.38 -0.40 6.46
C HIS A 109 -0.27 -0.58 7.83
N ALA A 110 -1.25 0.26 8.17
CA ALA A 110 -2.02 0.11 9.39
C ALA A 110 -2.75 -1.24 9.46
N ILE A 111 -3.38 -1.65 8.35
CA ILE A 111 -4.10 -2.94 8.26
C ILE A 111 -3.13 -4.12 8.37
N ALA A 112 -1.99 -4.07 7.68
CA ALA A 112 -0.99 -5.13 7.71
C ALA A 112 -0.40 -5.30 9.11
N GLY A 113 -0.09 -4.20 9.78
CA GLY A 113 0.41 -4.21 11.16
C GLY A 113 -0.63 -4.72 12.15
N TYR A 114 -1.89 -4.37 11.98
CA TYR A 114 -2.98 -4.93 12.79
C TYR A 114 -3.06 -6.45 12.71
N PHE A 115 -2.97 -7.01 11.51
CA PHE A 115 -3.04 -8.46 11.31
C PHE A 115 -1.70 -9.20 11.53
N ARG A 116 -0.56 -8.51 11.52
CA ARG A 116 0.76 -9.09 11.80
C ARG A 116 0.85 -9.64 13.21
N GLY A 117 0.34 -8.87 14.17
CA GLY A 117 0.29 -9.23 15.58
C GLY A 117 -1.04 -9.89 15.94
N ASP A 118 -1.33 -9.90 17.22
CA ASP A 118 -2.60 -10.41 17.75
C ASP A 118 -3.68 -9.29 17.71
N HIS A 119 -3.96 -8.80 16.50
CA HIS A 119 -4.90 -7.68 16.27
C HIS A 119 -4.48 -6.38 16.97
N ASP A 120 -3.24 -5.94 16.73
CA ASP A 120 -2.64 -4.74 17.33
C ASP A 120 -3.39 -3.46 16.91
N GLY A 121 -4.41 -3.12 17.69
CA GLY A 121 -5.24 -1.92 17.47
C GLY A 121 -4.45 -0.64 17.72
N GLU A 122 -3.49 -0.61 18.65
CA GLU A 122 -2.69 0.58 18.96
C GLU A 122 -1.79 0.96 17.78
N PHE A 123 -1.13 -0.03 17.17
CA PHE A 123 -0.35 0.19 15.96
C PHE A 123 -1.22 0.77 14.84
N ARG A 124 -2.36 0.13 14.55
CA ARG A 124 -3.30 0.56 13.51
C ARG A 124 -3.74 2.00 13.73
N ASP A 125 -4.19 2.33 14.94
CA ASP A 125 -4.77 3.63 15.26
C ASP A 125 -3.71 4.74 15.20
N ARG A 126 -2.46 4.44 15.56
CA ARG A 126 -1.34 5.36 15.42
C ARG A 126 -1.04 5.66 13.95
N VAL A 127 -0.98 4.66 13.09
CA VAL A 127 -0.68 4.83 11.65
C VAL A 127 -1.85 5.52 10.93
N TRP A 128 -3.11 5.17 11.24
CA TRP A 128 -4.26 5.87 10.68
C TRP A 128 -4.38 7.31 11.21
N GLY A 129 -3.97 7.57 12.44
CA GLY A 129 -3.85 8.93 12.99
C GLY A 129 -2.83 9.77 12.21
N GLU A 130 -1.71 9.18 11.79
CA GLU A 130 -0.75 9.82 10.90
C GLU A 130 -1.35 10.11 9.52
N LEU A 131 -2.05 9.14 8.92
CA LEU A 131 -2.74 9.31 7.64
C LEU A 131 -3.73 10.49 7.68
N MET A 132 -4.60 10.54 8.68
CA MET A 132 -5.59 11.61 8.84
C MET A 132 -4.94 12.98 9.06
N ARG A 133 -3.82 13.05 9.79
CA ARG A 133 -3.12 14.30 10.05
C ARG A 133 -2.36 14.81 8.83
N ARG A 134 -1.71 13.93 8.06
CA ARG A 134 -0.88 14.33 6.90
C ARG A 134 -1.69 14.51 5.63
N TYR A 135 -2.75 13.74 5.45
CA TYR A 135 -3.53 13.66 4.22
C TYR A 135 -5.04 13.69 4.49
N PRO A 136 -5.56 14.70 5.22
CA PRO A 136 -6.96 14.74 5.68
C PRO A 136 -7.97 14.66 4.52
N ASP A 137 -7.64 15.22 3.36
CA ASP A 137 -8.52 15.28 2.19
C ASP A 137 -8.39 14.06 1.27
N SER A 138 -7.55 13.08 1.62
CA SER A 138 -7.38 11.90 0.79
C SER A 138 -8.56 10.95 0.94
N ILE A 139 -8.90 10.25 -0.15
CA ILE A 139 -9.92 9.20 -0.12
C ILE A 139 -9.60 8.12 0.92
N TRP A 140 -8.32 7.91 1.24
CA TRP A 140 -7.88 6.92 2.19
C TRP A 140 -8.11 7.35 3.64
N ALA A 141 -7.93 8.64 3.96
CA ALA A 141 -8.30 9.19 5.26
C ALA A 141 -9.82 9.08 5.49
N HIS A 142 -10.63 9.35 4.47
CA HIS A 142 -12.09 9.22 4.56
C HIS A 142 -12.58 7.76 4.67
N ARG A 143 -11.73 6.78 4.43
CA ARG A 143 -12.03 5.34 4.65
C ARG A 143 -11.73 4.87 6.06
N VAL A 144 -11.00 5.66 6.85
CA VAL A 144 -10.77 5.33 8.26
C VAL A 144 -12.10 5.46 9.02
N PRO A 145 -12.52 4.43 9.81
CA PRO A 145 -13.78 4.47 10.54
C PRO A 145 -13.89 5.67 11.48
N GLU A 146 -15.02 6.36 11.47
CA GLU A 146 -15.24 7.60 12.24
C GLU A 146 -14.99 7.47 13.75
N PHE A 147 -15.25 6.29 14.33
CA PHE A 147 -15.00 6.07 15.76
C PHE A 147 -13.52 6.20 16.16
N LEU A 148 -12.61 6.00 15.21
CA LEU A 148 -11.17 6.16 15.41
C LEU A 148 -10.71 7.60 15.25
N ALA A 149 -11.40 8.41 14.46
CA ALA A 149 -11.13 9.83 14.32
C ALA A 149 -11.33 10.60 15.66
N GLN A 150 -12.20 10.10 16.55
CA GLN A 150 -12.47 10.70 17.86
C GLN A 150 -11.38 10.41 18.90
N VAL A 151 -10.67 9.29 18.80
CA VAL A 151 -9.60 8.92 19.74
C VAL A 151 -8.36 9.82 19.56
N GLY A 152 -8.06 10.25 18.34
CA GLY A 152 -6.93 11.14 18.03
C GLY A 152 -7.11 12.60 18.47
N SER A 153 -8.34 13.04 18.77
CA SER A 153 -8.64 14.42 19.19
C SER A 153 -8.62 14.63 20.71
N SER A 154 -8.51 13.57 21.51
CA SER A 154 -8.45 13.64 22.96
C SER A 154 -7.01 13.82 23.44
N SER A 155 -6.46 15.03 23.33
CA SER A 155 -5.24 15.40 24.05
C SER A 155 -5.48 15.19 25.57
N PRO A 156 -4.58 14.51 26.31
CA PRO A 156 -4.73 14.40 27.74
C PRO A 156 -4.65 15.79 28.37
N LYS A 157 -5.74 16.20 29.00
CA LYS A 157 -5.79 17.39 29.84
C LYS A 157 -4.72 17.25 30.93
N ARG A 158 -3.66 18.04 30.90
CA ARG A 158 -2.68 18.12 31.97
C ARG A 158 -3.42 18.37 33.27
N PRO A 159 -3.23 17.60 34.35
CA PRO A 159 -3.75 17.95 35.65
C PRO A 159 -3.09 19.26 36.06
N GLY A 160 -3.93 20.28 36.33
CA GLY A 160 -3.48 21.57 36.76
C GLY A 160 -2.72 21.47 38.08
N SER A 161 -1.53 22.08 38.11
CA SER A 161 -0.82 22.45 39.33
C SER A 161 -1.71 23.38 40.14
N GLY A 162 -2.40 22.83 41.14
CA GLY A 162 -3.03 23.60 42.19
C GLY A 162 -1.97 23.88 43.26
N THR A 163 -1.75 25.16 43.49
CA THR A 163 -1.07 25.75 44.66
C THR A 163 -1.79 25.42 45.93
#